data_75b75e374ccb9b824b431193a4240a87
#
_entry.id   75b75e374ccb9b824b431193a4240a87
#
_cell.length_a   1.000
_cell.length_b   1.000
_cell.length_c   1.000
_cell.angle_alpha   90.00
_cell.angle_beta   90.00
_cell.angle_gamma   90.00
#
_symmetry.space_group_name_H-M   'P 1'
#
loop_
_entity.id
_entity.type
_entity.pdbx_description
1 polymer ?
#
loop_
_entity_poly.entity_id
_entity_poly.type
_entity_poly.pdbx_seq_one_letter_code
_entity_poly.pdbx_strand_id
1 'polypeptide(L)'
;MTRRREFLATCAAAAAAVGLGARRASAAGKVPVLGLIFPPLNRGVPEEGVAMYGERLRFVVTGLGVEQMTPDGFDTVIPRIPAAAEKLAAEGADAIELTGTSLTFYKGEAFNQKLREAVTKASGLRATTMSNGVIDGLKAVGARRVAVATAYNDVVNERLRAFLKEHGLEALVVTGLGIEAIRDVDNVTQKDLIEFGARVRASAPEADSLLVSCGGFRTLEIIAPLEARTSVPVISSMPHGLWAGARLVGLSGAAPGYGKLLSRAV
;
A
#
# COMPACT_ATOMS: atom_id res chain seq x y z
N MET A 1 16.98 30.52 -80.05
CA MET A 1 18.08 29.55 -80.19
C MET A 1 18.23 28.83 -78.84
N THR A 2 17.75 27.63 -78.86
CA THR A 2 18.43 26.35 -78.56
C THR A 2 18.63 26.14 -77.02
N ARG A 3 17.83 25.29 -76.51
CA ARG A 3 17.96 23.84 -76.26
C ARG A 3 18.67 23.52 -74.91
N ARG A 4 17.87 22.86 -74.12
CA ARG A 4 18.02 21.42 -73.69
C ARG A 4 19.02 21.24 -72.57
N ARG A 5 18.85 20.52 -71.57
CA ARG A 5 18.33 19.18 -71.23
C ARG A 5 18.53 19.02 -69.77
N GLU A 6 17.52 18.53 -69.11
CA GLU A 6 17.35 17.12 -68.69
C GLU A 6 18.09 16.75 -67.40
N PHE A 7 17.27 16.39 -66.50
CA PHE A 7 17.17 15.10 -65.77
C PHE A 7 18.30 14.82 -64.76
N LEU A 8 17.98 14.75 -63.53
CA LEU A 8 17.92 13.46 -62.85
C LEU A 8 17.39 13.64 -61.44
N ALA A 9 16.37 12.86 -61.18
CA ALA A 9 15.80 12.59 -59.89
C ALA A 9 16.85 11.95 -58.97
N THR A 10 16.82 12.31 -57.70
CA THR A 10 17.22 11.36 -56.65
C THR A 10 16.35 11.56 -55.42
N CYS A 11 15.61 10.55 -55.16
CA CYS A 11 14.85 10.36 -53.95
C CYS A 11 15.78 10.37 -52.74
N ALA A 12 15.51 11.24 -51.77
CA ALA A 12 16.03 11.06 -50.42
C ALA A 12 14.85 10.89 -49.49
N ALA A 13 14.71 9.68 -49.00
CA ALA A 13 13.68 9.22 -48.13
C ALA A 13 13.67 9.99 -46.81
N ALA A 14 12.53 10.58 -46.47
CA ALA A 14 12.24 11.04 -45.12
C ALA A 14 12.07 9.81 -44.23
N ALA A 15 13.05 9.50 -43.41
CA ALA A 15 12.92 8.56 -42.33
C ALA A 15 12.12 9.24 -41.20
N ALA A 16 10.83 9.04 -41.22
CA ALA A 16 9.97 9.32 -40.04
C ALA A 16 10.35 8.35 -38.93
N ALA A 17 11.08 8.83 -37.95
CA ALA A 17 11.25 8.12 -36.68
C ALA A 17 9.91 8.08 -35.95
N VAL A 18 9.16 7.03 -36.23
CA VAL A 18 8.00 6.63 -35.39
C VAL A 18 8.57 6.11 -34.10
N GLY A 19 8.59 6.96 -33.08
CA GLY A 19 8.83 6.56 -31.70
C GLY A 19 7.75 5.58 -31.28
N LEU A 20 7.99 4.28 -31.47
CA LEU A 20 7.22 3.23 -30.85
C LEU A 20 7.43 3.31 -29.34
N GLY A 21 6.56 4.06 -28.66
CA GLY A 21 6.27 3.82 -27.26
C GLY A 21 5.78 2.39 -27.14
N ALA A 22 6.67 1.48 -26.76
CA ALA A 22 6.29 0.13 -26.42
C ALA A 22 5.34 0.16 -25.22
N ARG A 23 4.05 0.34 -25.49
CA ARG A 23 3.00 -0.16 -24.59
C ARG A 23 3.30 -1.64 -24.48
N ARG A 24 3.88 -2.03 -23.33
CA ARG A 24 3.90 -3.45 -22.96
C ARG A 24 2.46 -3.91 -22.96
N ALA A 25 2.07 -4.59 -24.02
CA ALA A 25 0.84 -5.37 -24.05
C ALA A 25 0.92 -6.30 -22.84
N SER A 26 0.00 -6.15 -21.91
CA SER A 26 -0.27 -7.14 -20.87
C SER A 26 -0.45 -8.47 -21.62
N ALA A 27 0.43 -9.43 -21.36
CA ALA A 27 0.30 -10.77 -21.90
C ALA A 27 -1.06 -11.29 -21.43
N ALA A 28 -2.01 -11.37 -22.35
CA ALA A 28 -3.31 -11.94 -22.09
C ALA A 28 -3.12 -13.38 -21.58
N GLY A 29 -3.39 -13.66 -20.30
CA GLY A 29 -3.52 -15.01 -19.81
C GLY A 29 -2.93 -15.33 -18.43
N LYS A 30 -1.92 -14.63 -17.92
CA LYS A 30 -1.35 -14.99 -16.60
C LYS A 30 -1.94 -14.09 -15.51
N VAL A 31 -2.60 -14.72 -14.52
CA VAL A 31 -3.02 -14.01 -13.30
C VAL A 31 -1.76 -13.52 -12.57
N PRO A 32 -1.63 -12.21 -12.29
CA PRO A 32 -0.48 -11.68 -11.59
C PRO A 32 -0.39 -12.21 -10.15
N VAL A 33 0.82 -12.24 -9.61
CA VAL A 33 1.13 -12.73 -8.26
C VAL A 33 1.75 -11.61 -7.45
N LEU A 34 1.12 -11.24 -6.33
CA LEU A 34 1.67 -10.29 -5.36
C LEU A 34 2.29 -11.05 -4.19
N GLY A 35 3.57 -10.83 -3.95
CA GLY A 35 4.28 -11.30 -2.78
C GLY A 35 4.02 -10.39 -1.58
N LEU A 36 3.70 -10.97 -0.41
CA LEU A 36 3.46 -10.24 0.82
C LEU A 36 4.44 -10.69 1.90
N ILE A 37 5.25 -9.76 2.42
CA ILE A 37 6.12 -10.00 3.57
C ILE A 37 5.40 -9.49 4.81
N PHE A 38 4.97 -10.39 5.69
CA PHE A 38 4.27 -10.04 6.93
C PHE A 38 5.22 -9.86 8.12
N PRO A 39 4.95 -8.91 9.05
CA PRO A 39 5.69 -8.84 10.29
C PRO A 39 5.64 -10.14 11.12
N PRO A 40 4.48 -10.74 11.45
CA PRO A 40 4.42 -12.02 12.15
C PRO A 40 4.74 -13.21 11.22
N LEU A 41 5.14 -14.36 11.79
CA LEU A 41 5.51 -15.56 11.02
C LEU A 41 4.33 -16.22 10.31
N ASN A 42 3.21 -16.39 11.02
CA ASN A 42 2.15 -17.32 10.64
C ASN A 42 0.90 -16.61 10.11
N ARG A 43 1.06 -15.65 9.21
CA ARG A 43 -0.07 -15.09 8.45
C ARG A 43 -0.23 -15.84 7.14
N GLY A 44 -1.45 -16.32 6.90
CA GLY A 44 -1.86 -16.85 5.60
C GLY A 44 -2.15 -15.74 4.58
N VAL A 45 -2.63 -16.12 3.42
CA VAL A 45 -3.16 -15.18 2.43
C VAL A 45 -4.27 -14.34 3.07
N PRO A 46 -4.21 -12.99 2.96
CA PRO A 46 -5.21 -12.14 3.60
C PRO A 46 -6.60 -12.35 2.98
N GLU A 47 -7.59 -12.68 3.81
CA GLU A 47 -8.99 -12.83 3.39
C GLU A 47 -9.49 -11.57 2.68
N GLU A 48 -9.08 -10.39 3.14
CA GLU A 48 -9.38 -9.10 2.52
C GLU A 48 -8.85 -9.02 1.07
N GLY A 49 -7.66 -9.55 0.81
CA GLY A 49 -7.09 -9.60 -0.54
C GLY A 49 -7.90 -10.50 -1.47
N VAL A 50 -8.34 -11.65 -0.96
CA VAL A 50 -9.21 -12.57 -1.71
C VAL A 50 -10.57 -11.93 -1.97
N ALA A 51 -11.16 -11.23 -0.97
CA ALA A 51 -12.43 -10.53 -1.12
C ALA A 51 -12.35 -9.37 -2.14
N MET A 52 -11.23 -8.62 -2.15
CA MET A 52 -11.04 -7.50 -3.07
C MET A 52 -10.81 -7.94 -4.52
N TYR A 53 -10.04 -9.00 -4.74
CA TYR A 53 -9.53 -9.31 -6.07
C TYR A 53 -9.94 -10.68 -6.61
N GLY A 54 -10.34 -11.62 -5.76
CA GLY A 54 -10.74 -12.97 -6.18
C GLY A 54 -9.67 -13.64 -7.04
N GLU A 55 -10.08 -14.19 -8.17
CA GLU A 55 -9.16 -14.86 -9.11
C GLU A 55 -8.28 -13.90 -9.94
N ARG A 56 -8.50 -12.57 -9.84
CA ARG A 56 -7.74 -11.58 -10.61
C ARG A 56 -6.32 -11.34 -10.08
N LEU A 57 -6.03 -11.73 -8.83
CA LEU A 57 -4.73 -11.56 -8.18
C LEU A 57 -4.45 -12.75 -7.27
N ARG A 58 -3.30 -13.37 -7.46
CA ARG A 58 -2.80 -14.42 -6.58
C ARG A 58 -1.83 -13.83 -5.56
N PHE A 59 -1.72 -14.48 -4.41
CA PHE A 59 -0.81 -14.09 -3.35
C PHE A 59 0.15 -15.22 -2.99
N VAL A 60 1.42 -14.87 -2.77
CA VAL A 60 2.40 -15.70 -2.06
C VAL A 60 2.86 -14.93 -0.83
N VAL A 61 3.05 -15.62 0.29
CA VAL A 61 3.23 -14.96 1.59
C VAL A 61 4.43 -15.53 2.35
N THR A 62 5.10 -14.66 3.11
CA THR A 62 6.13 -15.07 4.06
C THR A 62 6.10 -14.13 5.27
N GLY A 63 6.69 -14.56 6.39
CA GLY A 63 6.70 -13.79 7.62
C GLY A 63 8.11 -13.55 8.16
N LEU A 64 8.26 -12.48 8.96
CA LEU A 64 9.52 -12.05 9.55
C LEU A 64 9.70 -12.51 11.01
N GLY A 65 8.60 -12.74 11.74
CA GLY A 65 8.65 -13.16 13.15
C GLY A 65 8.68 -12.02 14.15
N VAL A 66 8.05 -10.90 13.84
CA VAL A 66 7.78 -9.84 14.84
C VAL A 66 6.73 -10.33 15.82
N GLU A 67 7.01 -10.19 17.11
CA GLU A 67 6.07 -10.52 18.19
C GLU A 67 5.49 -9.27 18.86
N GLN A 68 6.29 -8.19 18.93
CA GLN A 68 5.94 -6.94 19.60
C GLN A 68 5.93 -5.77 18.61
N MET A 69 4.89 -4.95 18.63
CA MET A 69 4.76 -3.74 17.82
C MET A 69 5.46 -2.55 18.51
N THR A 70 6.74 -2.72 18.78
CA THR A 70 7.62 -1.71 19.38
C THR A 70 8.83 -1.47 18.48
N PRO A 71 9.52 -0.31 18.61
CA PRO A 71 10.76 -0.06 17.84
C PRO A 71 11.78 -1.19 17.96
N ASP A 72 12.02 -1.67 19.18
CA ASP A 72 12.98 -2.77 19.43
C ASP A 72 12.51 -4.07 18.76
N GLY A 73 11.22 -4.40 18.84
CA GLY A 73 10.64 -5.56 18.17
C GLY A 73 10.82 -5.50 16.66
N PHE A 74 10.64 -4.33 16.05
CA PHE A 74 10.85 -4.13 14.61
C PHE A 74 12.32 -4.28 14.21
N ASP A 75 13.26 -3.72 15.01
CA ASP A 75 14.68 -3.79 14.72
C ASP A 75 15.22 -5.25 14.65
N THR A 76 14.61 -6.17 15.39
CA THR A 76 15.02 -7.60 15.38
C THR A 76 14.80 -8.29 14.03
N VAL A 77 13.87 -7.81 13.20
CA VAL A 77 13.47 -8.49 11.96
C VAL A 77 13.94 -7.81 10.67
N ILE A 78 14.39 -6.56 10.74
CA ILE A 78 14.91 -5.83 9.57
C ILE A 78 15.94 -6.64 8.78
N PRO A 79 16.93 -7.32 9.41
CA PRO A 79 17.91 -8.12 8.67
C PRO A 79 17.33 -9.31 7.90
N ARG A 80 16.10 -9.72 8.19
CA ARG A 80 15.43 -10.87 7.54
C ARG A 80 14.70 -10.47 6.25
N ILE A 81 14.47 -9.18 6.02
CA ILE A 81 13.69 -8.68 4.88
C ILE A 81 14.27 -9.10 3.52
N PRO A 82 15.59 -8.98 3.26
CA PRO A 82 16.16 -9.40 1.99
C PRO A 82 15.89 -10.88 1.66
N ALA A 83 16.14 -11.78 2.60
CA ALA A 83 15.91 -13.21 2.40
C ALA A 83 14.42 -13.54 2.19
N ALA A 84 13.52 -12.83 2.86
CA ALA A 84 12.08 -12.95 2.64
C ALA A 84 11.69 -12.53 1.22
N ALA A 85 12.29 -11.45 0.71
CA ALA A 85 12.05 -10.96 -0.64
C ALA A 85 12.57 -11.92 -1.72
N GLU A 86 13.77 -12.47 -1.56
CA GLU A 86 14.34 -13.49 -2.43
C GLU A 86 13.46 -14.74 -2.50
N LYS A 87 12.97 -15.19 -1.34
CA LYS A 87 12.04 -16.34 -1.26
C LYS A 87 10.78 -16.08 -2.09
N LEU A 88 10.12 -14.95 -1.93
CA LEU A 88 8.88 -14.63 -2.67
C LEU A 88 9.13 -14.50 -4.18
N ALA A 89 10.28 -13.97 -4.58
CA ALA A 89 10.67 -13.94 -5.99
C ALA A 89 10.83 -15.36 -6.56
N ALA A 90 11.47 -16.27 -5.83
CA ALA A 90 11.62 -17.67 -6.21
C ALA A 90 10.25 -18.41 -6.26
N GLU A 91 9.28 -18.00 -5.46
CA GLU A 91 7.89 -18.50 -5.47
C GLU A 91 7.03 -17.90 -6.60
N GLY A 92 7.61 -17.06 -7.43
CA GLY A 92 6.99 -16.53 -8.65
C GLY A 92 6.16 -15.26 -8.44
N ALA A 93 6.45 -14.45 -7.44
CA ALA A 93 5.87 -13.12 -7.30
C ALA A 93 6.23 -12.23 -8.50
N ASP A 94 5.31 -11.39 -8.96
CA ASP A 94 5.52 -10.39 -10.01
C ASP A 94 5.85 -8.99 -9.41
N ALA A 95 5.49 -8.75 -8.15
CA ALA A 95 5.89 -7.62 -7.31
C ALA A 95 5.76 -7.99 -5.83
N ILE A 96 6.36 -7.18 -4.94
CA ILE A 96 6.36 -7.45 -3.50
C ILE A 96 5.86 -6.25 -2.72
N GLU A 97 4.99 -6.49 -1.73
CA GLU A 97 4.63 -5.53 -0.69
C GLU A 97 5.22 -5.97 0.65
N LEU A 98 6.00 -5.08 1.28
CA LEU A 98 6.36 -5.21 2.69
C LEU A 98 5.21 -4.68 3.52
N THR A 99 4.47 -5.58 4.14
CA THR A 99 3.32 -5.25 4.97
C THR A 99 3.74 -4.80 6.38
N GLY A 100 2.76 -4.38 7.20
CA GLY A 100 3.02 -3.88 8.54
C GLY A 100 3.33 -2.39 8.53
N THR A 101 2.28 -1.58 8.68
CA THR A 101 2.37 -0.12 8.64
C THR A 101 3.40 0.40 9.64
N SER A 102 3.30 -0.03 10.92
CA SER A 102 4.23 0.41 11.95
C SER A 102 5.69 0.03 11.68
N LEU A 103 5.94 -1.18 11.17
CA LEU A 103 7.27 -1.62 10.76
C LEU A 103 7.89 -0.72 9.69
N THR A 104 7.06 -0.17 8.79
CA THR A 104 7.56 0.58 7.65
C THR A 104 7.67 2.08 7.89
N PHE A 105 6.90 2.65 8.84
CA PHE A 105 6.98 4.09 9.14
C PHE A 105 7.82 4.47 10.37
N TYR A 106 8.14 3.54 11.30
CA TYR A 106 8.62 3.89 12.65
C TYR A 106 9.96 4.67 12.73
N LYS A 107 10.75 4.68 11.67
CA LYS A 107 11.96 5.51 11.52
C LYS A 107 11.84 6.59 10.43
N GLY A 108 10.61 6.96 10.02
CA GLY A 108 10.35 8.01 9.05
C GLY A 108 10.47 7.56 7.59
N GLU A 109 10.22 8.48 6.65
CA GLU A 109 10.13 8.18 5.22
C GLU A 109 11.46 7.72 4.62
N ALA A 110 12.57 8.32 5.00
CA ALA A 110 13.88 7.90 4.49
C ALA A 110 14.18 6.42 4.81
N PHE A 111 13.72 5.93 5.95
CA PHE A 111 13.84 4.53 6.32
C PHE A 111 12.84 3.63 5.57
N ASN A 112 11.59 4.07 5.44
CA ASN A 112 10.58 3.39 4.63
C ASN A 112 11.08 3.17 3.20
N GLN A 113 11.71 4.18 2.61
CA GLN A 113 12.31 4.08 1.28
C GLN A 113 13.45 3.07 1.23
N LYS A 114 14.35 3.07 2.23
CA LYS A 114 15.44 2.07 2.32
C LYS A 114 14.91 0.64 2.41
N LEU A 115 13.81 0.41 3.13
CA LEU A 115 13.17 -0.91 3.21
C LEU A 115 12.66 -1.35 1.84
N ARG A 116 11.97 -0.46 1.11
CA ARG A 116 11.49 -0.72 -0.25
C ARG A 116 12.66 -1.03 -1.21
N GLU A 117 13.72 -0.26 -1.14
CA GLU A 117 14.93 -0.46 -1.93
C GLU A 117 15.61 -1.81 -1.61
N ALA A 118 15.67 -2.20 -0.33
CA ALA A 118 16.21 -3.48 0.10
C ALA A 118 15.40 -4.65 -0.47
N VAL A 119 14.07 -4.58 -0.45
CA VAL A 119 13.19 -5.57 -1.08
C VAL A 119 13.43 -5.65 -2.58
N THR A 120 13.46 -4.49 -3.27
CA THR A 120 13.71 -4.42 -4.72
C THR A 120 15.07 -4.98 -5.08
N LYS A 121 16.11 -4.64 -4.33
CA LYS A 121 17.49 -5.11 -4.57
C LYS A 121 17.61 -6.62 -4.42
N ALA A 122 17.03 -7.18 -3.37
CA ALA A 122 17.11 -8.60 -3.07
C ALA A 122 16.29 -9.45 -4.04
N SER A 123 15.09 -9.01 -4.42
CA SER A 123 14.18 -9.78 -5.27
C SER A 123 14.35 -9.53 -6.76
N GLY A 124 14.91 -8.38 -7.16
CA GLY A 124 14.89 -7.90 -8.55
C GLY A 124 13.51 -7.42 -9.01
N LEU A 125 12.50 -7.39 -8.14
CA LEU A 125 11.12 -7.05 -8.45
C LEU A 125 10.76 -5.63 -7.99
N ARG A 126 9.68 -5.06 -8.55
CA ARG A 126 9.09 -3.84 -8.03
C ARG A 126 8.54 -4.09 -6.63
N ALA A 127 8.74 -3.12 -5.74
CA ALA A 127 8.27 -3.23 -4.37
C ALA A 127 7.55 -1.98 -3.90
N THR A 128 6.63 -2.17 -2.96
CA THR A 128 6.00 -1.14 -2.17
C THR A 128 6.00 -1.52 -0.69
N THR A 129 5.57 -0.59 0.15
CA THR A 129 5.32 -0.84 1.56
C THR A 129 3.87 -0.51 1.90
N MET A 130 3.36 -1.09 2.97
CA MET A 130 2.01 -0.78 3.44
C MET A 130 1.86 0.70 3.81
N SER A 131 2.91 1.34 4.35
CA SER A 131 2.91 2.78 4.61
C SER A 131 2.76 3.59 3.33
N ASN A 132 3.40 3.19 2.22
CA ASN A 132 3.20 3.85 0.93
C ASN A 132 1.73 3.73 0.48
N GLY A 133 1.13 2.54 0.60
CA GLY A 133 -0.28 2.34 0.27
C GLY A 133 -1.22 3.23 1.09
N VAL A 134 -0.95 3.41 2.37
CA VAL A 134 -1.69 4.33 3.25
C VAL A 134 -1.53 5.79 2.80
N ILE A 135 -0.30 6.24 2.56
CA ILE A 135 -0.02 7.61 2.12
C ILE A 135 -0.65 7.89 0.75
N ASP A 136 -0.49 6.98 -0.21
CA ASP A 136 -1.07 7.09 -1.53
C ASP A 136 -2.60 7.13 -1.47
N GLY A 137 -3.20 6.31 -0.61
CA GLY A 137 -4.63 6.30 -0.37
C GLY A 137 -5.14 7.62 0.21
N LEU A 138 -4.48 8.17 1.24
CA LEU A 138 -4.81 9.47 1.82
C LEU A 138 -4.70 10.59 0.78
N LYS A 139 -3.63 10.61 -0.02
CA LYS A 139 -3.45 11.59 -1.10
C LYS A 139 -4.51 11.44 -2.21
N ALA A 140 -4.86 10.22 -2.58
CA ALA A 140 -5.87 9.94 -3.61
C ALA A 140 -7.29 10.42 -3.24
N VAL A 141 -7.61 10.49 -1.94
CA VAL A 141 -8.87 11.08 -1.46
C VAL A 141 -8.76 12.57 -1.16
N GLY A 142 -7.60 13.19 -1.38
CA GLY A 142 -7.37 14.61 -1.16
C GLY A 142 -7.23 15.00 0.31
N ALA A 143 -6.87 14.05 1.18
CA ALA A 143 -6.68 14.28 2.61
C ALA A 143 -5.59 15.30 2.89
N ARG A 144 -5.82 16.12 3.90
CA ARG A 144 -4.85 17.08 4.46
C ARG A 144 -4.83 17.04 5.99
N ARG A 145 -6.00 16.91 6.61
CA ARG A 145 -6.19 16.86 8.07
C ARG A 145 -6.83 15.54 8.44
N VAL A 146 -6.07 14.69 9.12
CA VAL A 146 -6.41 13.30 9.35
C VAL A 146 -6.75 13.05 10.82
N ALA A 147 -7.89 12.43 11.10
CA ALA A 147 -8.13 11.76 12.37
C ALA A 147 -7.55 10.35 12.29
N VAL A 148 -6.80 9.91 13.31
CA VAL A 148 -6.03 8.66 13.24
C VAL A 148 -6.38 7.74 14.41
N ALA A 149 -6.93 6.57 14.11
CA ALA A 149 -7.24 5.49 15.03
C ALA A 149 -6.24 4.34 14.81
N THR A 150 -5.55 3.87 15.84
CA THR A 150 -4.50 2.86 15.70
C THR A 150 -4.61 1.74 16.73
N ALA A 151 -3.87 0.64 16.50
CA ALA A 151 -3.62 -0.37 17.52
C ALA A 151 -2.54 0.06 18.53
N TYR A 152 -1.68 0.99 18.18
CA TYR A 152 -0.35 1.21 18.76
C TYR A 152 -0.38 1.91 20.12
N ASN A 153 0.75 1.79 20.83
CA ASN A 153 1.06 2.62 21.99
C ASN A 153 1.48 4.04 21.58
N ASP A 154 1.66 4.92 22.57
CA ASP A 154 1.96 6.34 22.34
C ASP A 154 3.30 6.56 21.62
N VAL A 155 4.31 5.73 21.90
CA VAL A 155 5.63 5.83 21.25
C VAL A 155 5.52 5.61 19.74
N VAL A 156 4.78 4.58 19.31
CA VAL A 156 4.56 4.28 17.89
C VAL A 156 3.62 5.29 17.26
N ASN A 157 2.62 5.79 18.00
CA ASN A 157 1.71 6.84 17.54
C ASN A 157 2.43 8.15 17.24
N GLU A 158 3.37 8.58 18.07
CA GLU A 158 4.16 9.80 17.80
C GLU A 158 5.05 9.63 16.55
N ARG A 159 5.58 8.44 16.30
CA ARG A 159 6.31 8.15 15.06
C ARG A 159 5.40 8.19 13.83
N LEU A 160 4.15 7.70 13.94
CA LEU A 160 3.16 7.82 12.87
C LEU A 160 2.81 9.29 12.59
N ARG A 161 2.62 10.10 13.66
CA ARG A 161 2.36 11.54 13.52
C ARG A 161 3.49 12.23 12.75
N ALA A 162 4.74 11.96 13.11
CA ALA A 162 5.90 12.50 12.44
C ALA A 162 5.96 12.07 10.96
N PHE A 163 5.72 10.79 10.68
CA PHE A 163 5.71 10.24 9.33
C PHE A 163 4.62 10.88 8.44
N LEU A 164 3.41 11.04 8.96
CA LEU A 164 2.34 11.73 8.23
C LEU A 164 2.71 13.17 7.90
N LYS A 165 3.36 13.87 8.84
CA LYS A 165 3.84 15.25 8.64
C LYS A 165 4.89 15.33 7.52
N GLU A 166 5.81 14.36 7.42
CA GLU A 166 6.79 14.28 6.31
C GLU A 166 6.11 14.23 4.93
N HIS A 167 4.88 13.70 4.87
CA HIS A 167 4.08 13.62 3.66
C HIS A 167 3.10 14.79 3.44
N GLY A 168 3.16 15.82 4.30
CA GLY A 168 2.29 16.99 4.23
C GLY A 168 0.87 16.73 4.75
N LEU A 169 0.69 15.72 5.59
CA LEU A 169 -0.56 15.34 6.23
C LEU A 169 -0.53 15.75 7.71
N GLU A 170 -1.52 16.50 8.15
CA GLU A 170 -1.66 16.91 9.54
C GLU A 170 -2.54 15.90 10.30
N ALA A 171 -1.95 15.19 11.26
CA ALA A 171 -2.71 14.32 12.17
C ALA A 171 -3.29 15.18 13.31
N LEU A 172 -4.56 15.58 13.21
CA LEU A 172 -5.25 16.40 14.21
C LEU A 172 -5.36 15.67 15.55
N VAL A 173 -5.67 14.40 15.49
CA VAL A 173 -5.73 13.49 16.63
C VAL A 173 -5.14 12.15 16.25
N VAL A 174 -4.39 11.55 17.17
CA VAL A 174 -3.93 10.16 17.06
C VAL A 174 -4.31 9.47 18.36
N THR A 175 -5.16 8.45 18.28
CA THR A 175 -5.59 7.65 19.43
C THR A 175 -5.28 6.19 19.16
N GLY A 176 -4.57 5.55 20.08
CA GLY A 176 -4.23 4.15 20.01
C GLY A 176 -4.96 3.30 21.03
N LEU A 177 -5.06 1.99 20.78
CA LEU A 177 -5.56 1.00 21.71
C LEU A 177 -4.48 0.50 22.68
N GLY A 178 -3.23 0.90 22.50
CA GLY A 178 -2.10 0.51 23.35
C GLY A 178 -1.68 -0.96 23.21
N ILE A 179 -1.99 -1.60 22.08
CA ILE A 179 -1.67 -3.01 21.83
C ILE A 179 -0.21 -3.13 21.41
N GLU A 180 0.59 -3.88 22.16
CA GLU A 180 2.00 -4.14 21.86
C GLU A 180 2.21 -5.55 21.30
N ALA A 181 1.58 -6.57 21.89
CA ALA A 181 1.68 -7.94 21.39
C ALA A 181 0.83 -8.13 20.14
N ILE A 182 1.46 -8.53 19.02
CA ILE A 182 0.77 -8.70 17.73
C ILE A 182 -0.42 -9.66 17.81
N ARG A 183 -0.30 -10.73 18.61
CA ARG A 183 -1.38 -11.70 18.81
C ARG A 183 -2.66 -11.10 19.40
N ASP A 184 -2.55 -9.98 20.14
CA ASP A 184 -3.70 -9.38 20.80
C ASP A 184 -4.53 -8.50 19.85
N VAL A 185 -4.00 -8.21 18.65
CA VAL A 185 -4.72 -7.46 17.60
C VAL A 185 -5.96 -8.22 17.12
N ASP A 186 -5.91 -9.55 17.09
CA ASP A 186 -7.03 -10.38 16.63
C ASP A 186 -8.22 -10.37 17.59
N ASN A 187 -8.06 -9.85 18.83
CA ASN A 187 -9.14 -9.68 19.82
C ASN A 187 -10.04 -8.47 19.52
N VAL A 188 -9.60 -7.56 18.61
CA VAL A 188 -10.37 -6.36 18.28
C VAL A 188 -11.38 -6.68 17.19
N THR A 189 -12.67 -6.60 17.52
CA THR A 189 -13.73 -6.91 16.57
C THR A 189 -14.00 -5.77 15.60
N GLN A 190 -14.62 -6.07 14.46
CA GLN A 190 -15.06 -5.03 13.50
C GLN A 190 -16.01 -4.01 14.12
N LYS A 191 -16.90 -4.47 15.01
CA LYS A 191 -17.80 -3.58 15.77
C LYS A 191 -17.00 -2.59 16.62
N ASP A 192 -16.00 -3.09 17.35
CA ASP A 192 -15.13 -2.25 18.17
C ASP A 192 -14.38 -1.23 17.31
N LEU A 193 -13.88 -1.63 16.15
CA LEU A 193 -13.19 -0.74 15.21
C LEU A 193 -14.11 0.36 14.66
N ILE A 194 -15.38 0.05 14.35
CA ILE A 194 -16.35 1.05 13.89
C ILE A 194 -16.62 2.06 15.01
N GLU A 195 -16.89 1.60 16.24
CA GLU A 195 -17.13 2.49 17.36
C GLU A 195 -15.89 3.32 17.71
N PHE A 196 -14.72 2.71 17.70
CA PHE A 196 -13.45 3.39 17.95
C PHE A 196 -13.14 4.45 16.91
N GLY A 197 -13.15 4.08 15.64
CA GLY A 197 -12.90 5.01 14.52
C GLY A 197 -13.87 6.20 14.51
N ALA A 198 -15.16 5.94 14.76
CA ALA A 198 -16.16 6.99 14.83
C ALA A 198 -15.92 7.95 16.00
N ARG A 199 -15.56 7.45 17.19
CA ARG A 199 -15.19 8.31 18.34
C ARG A 199 -13.96 9.16 18.04
N VAL A 200 -12.91 8.56 17.46
CA VAL A 200 -11.69 9.29 17.11
C VAL A 200 -11.99 10.38 16.08
N ARG A 201 -12.80 10.09 15.07
CA ARG A 201 -13.22 11.12 14.11
C ARG A 201 -14.06 12.22 14.75
N ALA A 202 -14.94 11.90 15.68
CA ALA A 202 -15.78 12.87 16.40
C ALA A 202 -14.94 13.82 17.28
N SER A 203 -13.81 13.36 17.82
CA SER A 203 -12.90 14.21 18.63
C SER A 203 -12.07 15.20 17.77
N ALA A 204 -12.10 15.06 16.45
CA ALA A 204 -11.46 15.96 15.51
C ALA A 204 -12.43 16.36 14.37
N PRO A 205 -13.47 17.16 14.63
CA PRO A 205 -14.53 17.46 13.67
C PRO A 205 -14.02 18.17 12.41
N GLU A 206 -12.84 18.77 12.45
CA GLU A 206 -12.20 19.42 11.30
C GLU A 206 -11.38 18.46 10.42
N ALA A 207 -11.22 17.20 10.81
CA ALA A 207 -10.52 16.23 9.97
C ALA A 207 -11.32 15.96 8.68
N ASP A 208 -10.65 15.98 7.55
CA ASP A 208 -11.22 15.70 6.24
C ASP A 208 -11.15 14.23 5.83
N SER A 209 -10.49 13.41 6.65
CA SER A 209 -10.33 11.97 6.46
C SER A 209 -10.12 11.24 7.79
N LEU A 210 -10.35 9.92 7.78
CA LEU A 210 -10.05 9.02 8.90
C LEU A 210 -9.07 7.96 8.44
N LEU A 211 -7.98 7.77 9.19
CA LEU A 211 -7.06 6.66 9.05
C LEU A 211 -7.29 5.64 10.17
N VAL A 212 -7.53 4.37 9.80
CA VAL A 212 -7.51 3.23 10.73
C VAL A 212 -6.24 2.41 10.49
N SER A 213 -5.26 2.54 11.37
CA SER A 213 -3.91 2.04 11.14
C SER A 213 -3.53 0.86 12.04
N CYS A 214 -3.49 -0.29 11.45
CA CYS A 214 -2.81 -1.52 11.85
C CYS A 214 -3.02 -2.57 10.76
N GLY A 215 -1.94 -3.17 10.25
CA GLY A 215 -2.04 -4.22 9.22
C GLY A 215 -2.66 -5.52 9.72
N GLY A 216 -2.84 -5.70 11.02
CA GLY A 216 -3.50 -6.84 11.63
C GLY A 216 -5.01 -6.68 11.83
N PHE A 217 -5.54 -5.46 11.79
CA PHE A 217 -6.98 -5.22 11.89
C PHE A 217 -7.71 -5.73 10.63
N ARG A 218 -8.90 -6.31 10.83
CA ARG A 218 -9.82 -6.67 9.75
C ARG A 218 -10.69 -5.46 9.40
N THR A 219 -10.26 -4.69 8.41
CA THR A 219 -10.80 -3.36 8.15
C THR A 219 -11.58 -3.21 6.85
N LEU A 220 -11.49 -4.16 5.94
CA LEU A 220 -12.13 -4.03 4.62
C LEU A 220 -13.64 -3.72 4.73
N GLU A 221 -14.35 -4.47 5.54
CA GLU A 221 -15.80 -4.35 5.69
C GLU A 221 -16.24 -3.19 6.57
N ILE A 222 -15.33 -2.57 7.34
CA ILE A 222 -15.66 -1.41 8.17
C ILE A 222 -15.50 -0.07 7.45
N ILE A 223 -14.81 -0.03 6.31
CA ILE A 223 -14.55 1.22 5.58
C ILE A 223 -15.85 1.91 5.19
N ALA A 224 -16.73 1.24 4.44
CA ALA A 224 -17.99 1.82 4.00
C ALA A 224 -18.93 2.22 5.15
N PRO A 225 -19.14 1.41 6.21
CA PRO A 225 -19.87 1.82 7.41
C PRO A 225 -19.27 3.05 8.11
N LEU A 226 -17.94 3.12 8.24
CA LEU A 226 -17.30 4.29 8.84
C LEU A 226 -17.45 5.54 7.97
N GLU A 227 -17.31 5.43 6.65
CA GLU A 227 -17.55 6.55 5.73
C GLU A 227 -19.00 7.06 5.81
N ALA A 228 -19.97 6.15 5.90
CA ALA A 228 -21.38 6.52 6.09
C ALA A 228 -21.60 7.24 7.42
N ARG A 229 -20.98 6.77 8.50
CA ARG A 229 -21.15 7.34 9.86
C ARG A 229 -20.39 8.64 10.06
N THR A 230 -19.22 8.79 9.45
CA THR A 230 -18.31 9.93 9.68
C THR A 230 -18.36 10.99 8.58
N SER A 231 -18.98 10.68 7.44
CA SER A 231 -19.11 11.52 6.25
C SER A 231 -17.78 11.91 5.58
N VAL A 232 -16.66 11.32 6.00
CA VAL A 232 -15.33 11.54 5.41
C VAL A 232 -14.79 10.24 4.79
N PRO A 233 -13.84 10.31 3.83
CA PRO A 233 -13.13 9.14 3.35
C PRO A 233 -12.39 8.41 4.48
N VAL A 234 -12.39 7.08 4.41
CA VAL A 234 -11.69 6.21 5.36
C VAL A 234 -10.60 5.43 4.66
N ILE A 235 -9.38 5.59 5.14
CA ILE A 235 -8.21 4.82 4.70
C ILE A 235 -7.83 3.85 5.81
N SER A 236 -7.43 2.63 5.43
CA SER A 236 -6.97 1.63 6.39
C SER A 236 -5.76 0.88 5.87
N SER A 237 -5.01 0.25 6.75
CA SER A 237 -3.70 -0.32 6.42
C SER A 237 -3.77 -1.43 5.38
N MET A 238 -4.41 -2.56 5.70
CA MET A 238 -4.39 -3.74 4.83
C MET A 238 -5.08 -3.50 3.47
N PRO A 239 -6.33 -3.02 3.38
CA PRO A 239 -6.98 -2.81 2.10
C PRO A 239 -6.23 -1.84 1.17
N HIS A 240 -5.63 -0.78 1.73
CA HIS A 240 -4.93 0.21 0.91
C HIS A 240 -3.48 -0.16 0.60
N GLY A 241 -2.84 -0.98 1.43
CA GLY A 241 -1.61 -1.67 1.06
C GLY A 241 -1.84 -2.59 -0.14
N LEU A 242 -2.82 -3.47 -0.05
CA LEU A 242 -3.20 -4.38 -1.15
C LEU A 242 -3.64 -3.63 -2.42
N TRP A 243 -4.33 -2.49 -2.28
CA TRP A 243 -4.66 -1.61 -3.39
C TRP A 243 -3.40 -1.08 -4.10
N ALA A 244 -2.40 -0.62 -3.35
CA ALA A 244 -1.13 -0.18 -3.90
C ALA A 244 -0.34 -1.34 -4.53
N GLY A 245 -0.30 -2.50 -3.88
CA GLY A 245 0.33 -3.72 -4.39
C GLY A 245 -0.30 -4.22 -5.69
N ALA A 246 -1.63 -4.23 -5.78
CA ALA A 246 -2.35 -4.61 -6.99
C ALA A 246 -2.00 -3.71 -8.19
N ARG A 247 -1.83 -2.39 -7.95
CA ARG A 247 -1.40 -1.45 -8.98
C ARG A 247 0.03 -1.70 -9.48
N LEU A 248 0.92 -2.19 -8.63
CA LEU A 248 2.26 -2.58 -9.04
C LEU A 248 2.25 -3.73 -10.05
N VAL A 249 1.30 -4.63 -9.96
CA VAL A 249 1.16 -5.74 -10.91
C VAL A 249 0.22 -5.44 -12.08
N GLY A 250 -0.19 -4.17 -12.23
CA GLY A 250 -0.94 -3.68 -13.40
C GLY A 250 -2.46 -3.77 -13.30
N LEU A 251 -3.00 -4.09 -12.13
CA LEU A 251 -4.44 -3.98 -11.88
C LEU A 251 -4.81 -2.52 -11.55
N SER A 252 -6.08 -2.16 -11.71
CA SER A 252 -6.58 -0.82 -11.34
C SER A 252 -6.59 -0.55 -9.84
N GLY A 253 -6.48 -1.62 -9.03
CA GLY A 253 -6.66 -1.55 -7.59
C GLY A 253 -8.12 -1.50 -7.14
N ALA A 254 -9.07 -1.33 -8.05
CA ALA A 254 -10.50 -1.22 -7.71
C ALA A 254 -11.05 -2.50 -7.08
N ALA A 255 -11.79 -2.30 -5.99
CA ALA A 255 -12.59 -3.29 -5.28
C ALA A 255 -13.93 -2.64 -4.89
N PRO A 256 -14.93 -2.63 -5.80
CA PRO A 256 -16.20 -1.97 -5.57
C PRO A 256 -16.96 -2.52 -4.35
N GLY A 257 -17.61 -1.63 -3.59
CA GLY A 257 -18.35 -2.00 -2.38
C GLY A 257 -17.61 -1.73 -1.07
N TYR A 258 -16.31 -1.47 -1.12
CA TYR A 258 -15.47 -1.30 0.08
C TYR A 258 -15.00 0.15 0.33
N GLY A 259 -15.86 1.13 0.05
CA GLY A 259 -15.59 2.53 0.33
C GLY A 259 -15.27 3.35 -0.91
N LYS A 260 -15.12 4.67 -0.70
CA LYS A 260 -15.05 5.66 -1.79
C LYS A 260 -13.83 5.50 -2.68
N LEU A 261 -12.64 5.25 -2.10
CA LEU A 261 -11.43 5.10 -2.89
C LEU A 261 -11.41 3.77 -3.64
N LEU A 262 -11.69 2.67 -2.95
CA LEU A 262 -11.64 1.32 -3.53
C LEU A 262 -12.72 1.09 -4.61
N SER A 263 -13.80 1.89 -4.60
CA SER A 263 -14.83 1.83 -5.65
C SER A 263 -14.41 2.51 -6.97
N ARG A 264 -13.25 3.17 -7.02
CA ARG A 264 -12.76 3.86 -8.20
C ARG A 264 -11.67 3.07 -8.90
N ALA A 265 -11.72 3.00 -10.23
CA ALA A 265 -10.55 2.67 -11.03
C ALA A 265 -9.66 3.93 -11.09
N VAL A 266 -8.49 3.89 -10.48
CA VAL A 266 -7.53 5.01 -10.43
C VAL A 266 -6.31 4.70 -11.29
#